data_7b4d3adebb07e58e1c735e0a96796f1a
#
_entry.id   7b4d3adebb07e58e1c735e0a96796f1a
#
_cell.length_a   1.000
_cell.length_b   1.000
_cell.length_c   1.000
_cell.angle_alpha   90.00
_cell.angle_beta   90.00
_cell.angle_gamma   90.00
#
_symmetry.space_group_name_H-M   'P 1'
#
loop_
_entity.id
_entity.type
_entity.pdbx_description
1 polymer ?
#
loop_
_entity_poly.entity_id
_entity_poly.type
_entity_poly.pdbx_seq_one_letter_code
_entity_poly.pdbx_strand_id
1 'polypeptide(L)'
;MKVSLFATCLVDTLTPSVGMATGRLLQRLGQDVVVPPTQACCGQMHVNTGYRREALGIVANHVRAFAGSEAIVAPSGSCVASIHHQQAAVARRAGDEALAQAAEELAGRTYELSQFLVDVLGVTDVGAYYPHRVTYHPTCHSLRLLEVGDRPLQLLRAVRGLELVELPGAEQCCGFGGTFAVKNADTSTAMLTDKMANVLSTHAEVCTAGDASCLMHIGGGLSRLRAGTRTVHLAEILASTEDAVTPDQRTTPAVRA
;
A
#
# COMPACT_ATOMS: atom_id res chain seq x y z
N MET A 1 4.40 -1.30 -21.58
CA MET A 1 5.44 -2.26 -21.10
C MET A 1 4.77 -3.43 -20.41
N LYS A 2 5.52 -4.53 -20.19
CA LYS A 2 5.02 -5.67 -19.41
C LYS A 2 5.29 -5.45 -17.94
N VAL A 3 4.23 -5.36 -17.13
CA VAL A 3 4.29 -5.07 -15.71
C VAL A 3 3.86 -6.31 -14.91
N SER A 4 4.72 -6.76 -14.00
CA SER A 4 4.38 -7.81 -13.06
C SER A 4 3.74 -7.19 -11.81
N LEU A 5 2.50 -7.54 -11.53
CA LEU A 5 1.81 -7.11 -10.33
C LEU A 5 2.24 -8.00 -9.16
N PHE A 6 2.88 -7.40 -8.16
CA PHE A 6 3.12 -8.04 -6.87
C PHE A 6 1.94 -7.73 -5.93
N ALA A 7 1.00 -8.67 -5.85
CA ALA A 7 -0.21 -8.49 -5.05
C ALA A 7 0.04 -8.35 -3.56
N THR A 8 1.18 -8.83 -3.06
CA THR A 8 1.54 -8.91 -1.64
C THR A 8 0.63 -9.87 -0.82
N CYS A 9 1.14 -10.42 0.28
CA CYS A 9 0.39 -11.44 1.02
C CYS A 9 -0.89 -10.90 1.68
N LEU A 10 -0.86 -9.69 2.23
CA LEU A 10 -2.05 -9.11 2.86
C LEU A 10 -3.11 -8.69 1.84
N VAL A 11 -2.68 -8.15 0.70
CA VAL A 11 -3.60 -7.79 -0.38
C VAL A 11 -4.25 -9.05 -0.95
N ASP A 12 -3.48 -10.07 -1.26
CA ASP A 12 -3.99 -11.31 -1.82
C ASP A 12 -4.99 -12.02 -0.89
N THR A 13 -4.68 -12.04 0.42
CA THR A 13 -5.46 -12.82 1.40
C THR A 13 -6.66 -12.06 1.98
N LEU A 14 -6.50 -10.76 2.27
CA LEU A 14 -7.49 -10.00 3.06
C LEU A 14 -8.20 -8.91 2.25
N THR A 15 -7.55 -8.33 1.24
CA THR A 15 -8.08 -7.23 0.45
C THR A 15 -7.83 -7.42 -1.06
N PRO A 16 -8.32 -8.54 -1.66
CA PRO A 16 -8.04 -8.84 -3.07
C PRO A 16 -8.57 -7.76 -4.04
N SER A 17 -9.55 -6.97 -3.61
CA SER A 17 -10.05 -5.80 -4.34
C SER A 17 -8.93 -4.79 -4.66
N VAL A 18 -7.95 -4.61 -3.77
CA VAL A 18 -6.80 -3.72 -3.97
C VAL A 18 -5.91 -4.22 -5.12
N GLY A 19 -5.61 -5.52 -5.16
CA GLY A 19 -4.85 -6.14 -6.25
C GLY A 19 -5.57 -6.01 -7.59
N MET A 20 -6.88 -6.31 -7.61
CA MET A 20 -7.71 -6.16 -8.80
C MET A 20 -7.82 -4.70 -9.26
N ALA A 21 -7.96 -3.75 -8.33
CA ALA A 21 -7.98 -2.32 -8.63
C ALA A 21 -6.65 -1.86 -9.25
N THR A 22 -5.53 -2.29 -8.66
CA THR A 22 -4.19 -2.00 -9.20
C THR A 22 -4.03 -2.55 -10.62
N GLY A 23 -4.43 -3.80 -10.86
CA GLY A 23 -4.38 -4.41 -12.19
C GLY A 23 -5.22 -3.64 -13.22
N ARG A 24 -6.49 -3.32 -12.89
CA ARG A 24 -7.37 -2.54 -13.77
C ARG A 24 -6.83 -1.14 -14.05
N LEU A 25 -6.27 -0.47 -13.04
CA LEU A 25 -5.65 0.83 -13.21
C LEU A 25 -4.48 0.79 -14.20
N LEU A 26 -3.56 -0.14 -14.02
CA LEU A 26 -2.40 -0.30 -14.90
C LEU A 26 -2.82 -0.69 -16.33
N GLN A 27 -3.80 -1.57 -16.49
CA GLN A 27 -4.37 -1.93 -17.80
C GLN A 27 -5.04 -0.74 -18.48
N ARG A 28 -5.80 0.07 -17.74
CA ARG A 28 -6.41 1.31 -18.26
C ARG A 28 -5.35 2.30 -18.77
N LEU A 29 -4.16 2.30 -18.15
CA LEU A 29 -3.02 3.10 -18.57
C LEU A 29 -2.14 2.43 -19.65
N GLY A 30 -2.66 1.38 -20.32
CA GLY A 30 -2.02 0.73 -21.46
C GLY A 30 -0.89 -0.23 -21.10
N GLN A 31 -0.80 -0.70 -19.83
CA GLN A 31 0.21 -1.66 -19.43
C GLN A 31 -0.28 -3.10 -19.64
N ASP A 32 0.63 -3.98 -20.06
CA ASP A 32 0.39 -5.43 -20.11
C ASP A 32 0.68 -6.03 -18.74
N VAL A 33 -0.39 -6.30 -17.97
CA VAL A 33 -0.29 -6.71 -16.57
C VAL A 33 -0.29 -8.23 -16.45
N VAL A 34 0.73 -8.76 -15.82
CA VAL A 34 0.84 -10.19 -15.47
C VAL A 34 0.93 -10.37 -13.96
N VAL A 35 0.36 -11.47 -13.46
CA VAL A 35 0.43 -11.84 -12.05
C VAL A 35 1.21 -13.15 -11.94
N PRO A 36 2.48 -13.15 -11.51
CA PRO A 36 3.25 -14.38 -11.39
C PRO A 36 2.57 -15.36 -10.41
N PRO A 37 2.25 -16.59 -10.82
CA PRO A 37 1.46 -17.51 -9.99
C PRO A 37 2.22 -18.05 -8.77
N THR A 38 3.54 -17.94 -8.79
CA THR A 38 4.41 -18.43 -7.70
C THR A 38 4.81 -17.34 -6.70
N GLN A 39 4.31 -16.11 -6.88
CA GLN A 39 4.57 -15.04 -5.92
C GLN A 39 3.99 -15.38 -4.54
N ALA A 40 4.62 -14.83 -3.50
CA ALA A 40 4.18 -15.05 -2.13
C ALA A 40 4.40 -13.77 -1.29
N CYS A 41 5.09 -13.85 -0.17
CA CYS A 41 5.39 -12.72 0.72
C CYS A 41 6.70 -12.03 0.32
N CYS A 42 6.83 -10.72 0.64
CA CYS A 42 8.12 -10.01 0.55
C CYS A 42 9.13 -10.40 1.64
N GLY A 43 8.69 -11.06 2.70
CA GLY A 43 9.53 -11.46 3.83
C GLY A 43 9.64 -10.44 4.97
N GLN A 44 9.08 -9.24 4.83
CA GLN A 44 9.21 -8.15 5.79
C GLN A 44 8.87 -8.55 7.24
N MET A 45 7.75 -9.26 7.43
CA MET A 45 7.31 -9.66 8.78
C MET A 45 8.33 -10.59 9.46
N HIS A 46 8.96 -11.49 8.71
CA HIS A 46 10.02 -12.36 9.23
C HIS A 46 11.24 -11.55 9.63
N VAL A 47 11.71 -10.66 8.75
CA VAL A 47 12.89 -9.82 9.01
C VAL A 47 12.68 -8.91 10.21
N ASN A 48 11.54 -8.21 10.26
CA ASN A 48 11.24 -7.27 11.35
C ASN A 48 11.03 -7.96 12.70
N THR A 49 10.66 -9.25 12.69
CA THR A 49 10.50 -10.05 13.91
C THR A 49 11.81 -10.74 14.33
N GLY A 50 12.85 -10.68 13.50
CA GLY A 50 14.16 -11.30 13.77
C GLY A 50 14.35 -12.69 13.13
N TYR A 51 13.34 -13.26 12.48
CA TYR A 51 13.37 -14.55 11.79
C TYR A 51 14.07 -14.45 10.42
N ARG A 52 15.32 -13.99 10.44
CA ARG A 52 16.08 -13.72 9.21
C ARG A 52 16.45 -14.97 8.44
N ARG A 53 16.71 -16.08 9.16
CA ARG A 53 17.05 -17.37 8.54
C ARG A 53 15.87 -17.93 7.75
N GLU A 54 14.69 -17.82 8.32
CA GLU A 54 13.42 -18.24 7.70
C GLU A 54 13.04 -17.33 6.52
N ALA A 55 13.44 -16.07 6.57
CA ALA A 55 13.21 -15.12 5.47
C ALA A 55 14.00 -15.47 4.21
N LEU A 56 15.12 -16.21 4.30
CA LEU A 56 15.96 -16.53 3.14
C LEU A 56 15.21 -17.27 2.05
N GLY A 57 14.43 -18.30 2.42
CA GLY A 57 13.59 -19.05 1.47
C GLY A 57 12.53 -18.19 0.80
N ILE A 58 12.02 -17.19 1.51
CA ILE A 58 11.04 -16.22 0.98
C ILE A 58 11.72 -15.30 -0.04
N VAL A 59 12.90 -14.78 0.26
CA VAL A 59 13.70 -13.96 -0.67
C VAL A 59 14.03 -14.73 -1.94
N ALA A 60 14.51 -15.98 -1.82
CA ALA A 60 14.79 -16.83 -2.97
C ALA A 60 13.55 -17.11 -3.83
N ASN A 61 12.38 -17.30 -3.20
CA ASN A 61 11.13 -17.45 -3.92
C ASN A 61 10.74 -16.16 -4.65
N HIS A 62 10.87 -15.01 -3.98
CA HIS A 62 10.54 -13.70 -4.57
C HIS A 62 11.39 -13.42 -5.80
N VAL A 63 12.72 -13.56 -5.69
CA VAL A 63 13.64 -13.40 -6.81
C VAL A 63 13.26 -14.31 -7.99
N ARG A 64 13.01 -15.58 -7.73
CA ARG A 64 12.63 -16.55 -8.78
C ARG A 64 11.27 -16.21 -9.43
N ALA A 65 10.27 -15.82 -8.64
CA ALA A 65 8.94 -15.51 -9.14
C ALA A 65 8.93 -14.31 -10.09
N PHE A 66 9.83 -13.34 -9.87
CA PHE A 66 9.88 -12.09 -10.63
C PHE A 66 11.11 -11.95 -11.55
N ALA A 67 11.93 -13.01 -11.72
CA ALA A 67 13.16 -12.96 -12.49
C ALA A 67 13.03 -12.38 -13.91
N GLY A 68 11.94 -12.74 -14.61
CA GLY A 68 11.65 -12.28 -15.99
C GLY A 68 10.83 -10.99 -16.10
N SER A 69 10.63 -10.25 -15.00
CA SER A 69 9.82 -9.03 -15.01
C SER A 69 10.61 -7.83 -15.56
N GLU A 70 10.00 -7.03 -16.43
CA GLU A 70 10.57 -5.75 -16.88
C GLU A 70 10.40 -4.68 -15.76
N ALA A 71 9.21 -4.60 -15.19
CA ALA A 71 8.88 -3.79 -14.03
C ALA A 71 7.99 -4.58 -13.08
N ILE A 72 8.14 -4.35 -11.78
CA ILE A 72 7.31 -4.94 -10.73
C ILE A 72 6.62 -3.80 -10.00
N VAL A 73 5.29 -3.87 -9.89
CA VAL A 73 4.50 -2.86 -9.18
C VAL A 73 3.75 -3.51 -8.03
N ALA A 74 3.87 -2.92 -6.85
CA ALA A 74 3.14 -3.36 -5.67
C ALA A 74 2.32 -2.22 -5.06
N PRO A 75 1.04 -2.45 -4.70
CA PRO A 75 0.23 -1.51 -3.93
C PRO A 75 0.58 -1.62 -2.43
N SER A 76 1.86 -1.46 -2.08
CA SER A 76 2.34 -1.57 -0.71
C SER A 76 3.74 -1.00 -0.56
N GLY A 77 3.85 0.20 -0.03
CA GLY A 77 5.13 0.84 0.23
C GLY A 77 5.98 0.08 1.23
N SER A 78 5.36 -0.57 2.21
CA SER A 78 6.09 -1.37 3.20
C SER A 78 6.75 -2.62 2.59
N CYS A 79 6.07 -3.29 1.66
CA CYS A 79 6.64 -4.43 0.94
C CYS A 79 7.77 -4.01 0.00
N VAL A 80 7.58 -2.92 -0.76
CA VAL A 80 8.62 -2.39 -1.65
C VAL A 80 9.84 -1.93 -0.86
N ALA A 81 9.65 -1.22 0.26
CA ALA A 81 10.76 -0.87 1.16
C ALA A 81 11.54 -2.09 1.67
N SER A 82 10.85 -3.19 2.00
CA SER A 82 11.52 -4.44 2.39
C SER A 82 12.33 -5.04 1.26
N ILE A 83 11.83 -5.01 0.04
CA ILE A 83 12.55 -5.50 -1.15
C ILE A 83 13.81 -4.67 -1.36
N HIS A 84 13.73 -3.34 -1.31
CA HIS A 84 14.87 -2.45 -1.53
C HIS A 84 15.94 -2.53 -0.43
N HIS A 85 15.53 -2.65 0.84
CA HIS A 85 16.47 -2.46 1.97
C HIS A 85 16.80 -3.72 2.75
N GLN A 86 16.03 -4.80 2.61
CA GLN A 86 16.17 -5.97 3.49
C GLN A 86 16.54 -7.26 2.76
N GLN A 87 16.01 -7.52 1.57
CA GLN A 87 16.16 -8.82 0.91
C GLN A 87 17.62 -9.16 0.59
N ALA A 88 18.36 -8.26 -0.04
CA ALA A 88 19.79 -8.48 -0.33
C ALA A 88 20.61 -8.65 0.95
N ALA A 89 20.32 -7.87 2.00
CA ALA A 89 21.00 -7.99 3.28
C ALA A 89 20.72 -9.34 3.99
N VAL A 90 19.54 -9.91 3.83
CA VAL A 90 19.20 -11.26 4.33
C VAL A 90 20.05 -12.30 3.62
N ALA A 91 20.15 -12.25 2.29
CA ALA A 91 20.95 -13.18 1.49
C ALA A 91 22.44 -13.08 1.81
N ARG A 92 23.02 -11.87 1.91
CA ARG A 92 24.44 -11.65 2.28
C ARG A 92 24.78 -12.22 3.65
N ARG A 93 23.91 -12.00 4.63
CA ARG A 93 24.12 -12.56 5.98
C ARG A 93 24.09 -14.08 6.02
N ALA A 94 23.42 -14.71 5.06
CA ALA A 94 23.41 -16.17 4.89
C ALA A 94 24.59 -16.68 4.06
N GLY A 95 25.45 -15.81 3.54
CA GLY A 95 26.59 -16.16 2.68
C GLY A 95 26.20 -16.44 1.22
N ASP A 96 24.97 -16.10 0.81
CA ASP A 96 24.49 -16.27 -0.57
C ASP A 96 24.59 -14.94 -1.34
N GLU A 97 25.79 -14.66 -1.86
CA GLU A 97 26.05 -13.42 -2.60
C GLU A 97 25.34 -13.40 -3.96
N ALA A 98 25.17 -14.57 -4.60
CA ALA A 98 24.45 -14.65 -5.87
C ALA A 98 22.96 -14.27 -5.71
N LEU A 99 22.33 -14.76 -4.64
CA LEU A 99 20.96 -14.36 -4.30
C LEU A 99 20.87 -12.89 -3.89
N ALA A 100 21.89 -12.36 -3.20
CA ALA A 100 21.93 -10.96 -2.80
C ALA A 100 21.97 -10.04 -4.03
N GLN A 101 22.83 -10.33 -4.99
CA GLN A 101 22.93 -9.59 -6.24
C GLN A 101 21.61 -9.65 -7.04
N ALA A 102 21.04 -10.84 -7.17
CA ALA A 102 19.75 -11.01 -7.87
C ALA A 102 18.60 -10.23 -7.18
N ALA A 103 18.61 -10.15 -5.84
CA ALA A 103 17.65 -9.37 -5.09
C ALA A 103 17.85 -7.85 -5.29
N GLU A 104 19.08 -7.36 -5.40
CA GLU A 104 19.38 -5.95 -5.71
C GLU A 104 18.93 -5.56 -7.12
N GLU A 105 19.23 -6.42 -8.12
CA GLU A 105 18.76 -6.20 -9.49
C GLU A 105 17.23 -6.16 -9.57
N LEU A 106 16.56 -7.02 -8.80
CA LEU A 106 15.10 -7.03 -8.73
C LEU A 106 14.55 -5.78 -8.07
N ALA A 107 15.17 -5.33 -6.98
CA ALA A 107 14.79 -4.11 -6.27
C ALA A 107 14.83 -2.89 -7.20
N GLY A 108 15.85 -2.77 -8.05
CA GLY A 108 16.00 -1.65 -9.00
C GLY A 108 14.86 -1.52 -10.02
N ARG A 109 14.01 -2.54 -10.19
CA ARG A 109 12.84 -2.52 -11.07
C ARG A 109 11.53 -2.79 -10.34
N THR A 110 11.53 -2.65 -9.01
CA THR A 110 10.35 -2.81 -8.16
C THR A 110 9.92 -1.44 -7.65
N TYR A 111 8.65 -1.10 -7.86
CA TYR A 111 8.09 0.22 -7.58
C TYR A 111 6.85 0.11 -6.70
N GLU A 112 6.71 1.05 -5.79
CA GLU A 112 5.42 1.35 -5.18
C GLU A 112 4.50 1.99 -6.23
N LEU A 113 3.18 1.76 -6.12
CA LEU A 113 2.22 2.15 -7.15
C LEU A 113 2.34 3.64 -7.54
N SER A 114 2.42 4.56 -6.58
CA SER A 114 2.48 5.99 -6.89
C SER A 114 3.82 6.41 -7.52
N GLN A 115 4.93 5.78 -7.11
CA GLN A 115 6.22 5.96 -7.76
C GLN A 115 6.18 5.49 -9.22
N PHE A 116 5.58 4.33 -9.47
CA PHE A 116 5.46 3.82 -10.84
C PHE A 116 4.62 4.74 -11.73
N LEU A 117 3.48 5.21 -11.23
CA LEU A 117 2.60 6.10 -11.99
C LEU A 117 3.28 7.43 -12.33
N VAL A 118 3.91 8.06 -11.34
CA VAL A 118 4.46 9.41 -11.53
C VAL A 118 5.84 9.38 -12.17
N ASP A 119 6.77 8.53 -11.68
CA ASP A 119 8.16 8.57 -12.11
C ASP A 119 8.42 7.75 -13.38
N VAL A 120 7.71 6.62 -13.56
CA VAL A 120 7.94 5.73 -14.71
C VAL A 120 6.97 6.03 -15.85
N LEU A 121 5.68 6.19 -15.56
CA LEU A 121 4.68 6.49 -16.59
C LEU A 121 4.51 7.99 -16.85
N GLY A 122 4.99 8.88 -15.97
CA GLY A 122 4.83 10.33 -16.09
C GLY A 122 3.37 10.80 -15.96
N VAL A 123 2.52 10.05 -15.24
CA VAL A 123 1.08 10.30 -15.15
C VAL A 123 0.70 10.72 -13.74
N THR A 124 0.03 11.88 -13.64
CA THR A 124 -0.58 12.36 -12.39
C THR A 124 -2.11 12.32 -12.43
N ASP A 125 -2.73 12.49 -13.61
CA ASP A 125 -4.17 12.28 -13.79
C ASP A 125 -4.40 10.93 -14.47
N VAL A 126 -5.00 10.01 -13.72
CA VAL A 126 -5.33 8.67 -14.18
C VAL A 126 -6.79 8.53 -14.62
N GLY A 127 -7.54 9.64 -14.76
CA GLY A 127 -8.94 9.65 -15.14
C GLY A 127 -9.87 9.12 -14.04
N ALA A 128 -9.46 9.20 -12.77
CA ALA A 128 -10.27 8.72 -11.66
C ALA A 128 -11.40 9.70 -11.29
N TYR A 129 -12.50 9.13 -10.74
CA TYR A 129 -13.62 9.88 -10.19
C TYR A 129 -13.99 9.30 -8.83
N TYR A 130 -13.97 10.14 -7.78
CA TYR A 130 -14.27 9.69 -6.41
C TYR A 130 -14.85 10.85 -5.57
N PRO A 131 -16.19 11.07 -5.59
CA PRO A 131 -16.83 12.26 -5.03
C PRO A 131 -16.99 12.16 -3.51
N HIS A 132 -15.89 12.11 -2.78
CA HIS A 132 -15.84 11.99 -1.33
C HIS A 132 -14.79 12.91 -0.72
N ARG A 133 -15.01 13.25 0.56
CA ARG A 133 -14.03 13.93 1.39
C ARG A 133 -13.02 12.91 1.94
N VAL A 134 -11.75 13.04 1.55
CA VAL A 134 -10.70 12.05 1.76
C VAL A 134 -9.54 12.66 2.53
N THR A 135 -9.01 11.94 3.53
CA THR A 135 -7.73 12.22 4.16
C THR A 135 -6.71 11.13 3.86
N TYR A 136 -5.43 11.49 3.74
CA TYR A 136 -4.37 10.58 3.33
C TYR A 136 -3.38 10.31 4.47
N HIS A 137 -3.15 9.02 4.76
CA HIS A 137 -2.11 8.56 5.67
C HIS A 137 -0.87 8.08 4.88
N PRO A 138 0.28 8.79 4.96
CA PRO A 138 1.43 8.55 4.08
C PRO A 138 2.22 7.27 4.38
N THR A 139 1.86 6.49 5.36
CA THR A 139 2.55 5.28 5.86
C THR A 139 4.05 5.46 6.14
N CYS A 140 4.55 4.90 7.22
CA CYS A 140 5.91 5.20 7.68
C CYS A 140 7.02 4.68 6.75
N HIS A 141 6.78 3.55 6.04
CA HIS A 141 7.76 2.99 5.11
C HIS A 141 7.83 3.79 3.79
N SER A 142 6.68 4.21 3.27
CA SER A 142 6.63 5.08 2.08
C SER A 142 7.28 6.43 2.36
N LEU A 143 7.02 6.99 3.55
CA LEU A 143 7.55 8.30 3.93
C LEU A 143 9.06 8.29 4.17
N ARG A 144 9.58 7.29 4.93
CA ARG A 144 10.93 7.34 5.50
C ARG A 144 11.94 6.44 4.81
N LEU A 145 11.50 5.38 4.14
CA LEU A 145 12.39 4.42 3.49
C LEU A 145 12.36 4.54 1.96
N LEU A 146 11.18 4.70 1.38
CA LEU A 146 11.04 4.87 -0.06
C LEU A 146 11.06 6.33 -0.50
N GLU A 147 10.90 7.25 0.44
CA GLU A 147 10.86 8.69 0.17
C GLU A 147 9.89 9.04 -0.98
N VAL A 148 8.69 8.43 -0.90
CA VAL A 148 7.66 8.57 -1.95
C VAL A 148 7.25 10.04 -2.16
N GLY A 149 7.38 10.86 -1.11
CA GLY A 149 7.13 12.31 -1.18
C GLY A 149 5.67 12.64 -1.48
N ASP A 150 5.47 13.63 -2.35
CA ASP A 150 4.15 14.18 -2.70
C ASP A 150 3.40 13.38 -3.80
N ARG A 151 3.99 12.32 -4.36
CA ARG A 151 3.40 11.56 -5.48
C ARG A 151 1.97 11.07 -5.22
N PRO A 152 1.65 10.46 -4.06
CA PRO A 152 0.27 10.07 -3.75
C PRO A 152 -0.69 11.25 -3.68
N LEU A 153 -0.23 12.39 -3.14
CA LEU A 153 -1.05 13.60 -3.03
C LEU A 153 -1.26 14.26 -4.40
N GLN A 154 -0.27 14.24 -5.30
CA GLN A 154 -0.43 14.70 -6.69
C GLN A 154 -1.51 13.89 -7.40
N LEU A 155 -1.47 12.56 -7.28
CA LEU A 155 -2.48 11.67 -7.84
C LEU A 155 -3.88 11.92 -7.25
N LEU A 156 -3.98 12.06 -5.92
CA LEU A 156 -5.27 12.33 -5.25
C LEU A 156 -5.87 13.68 -5.62
N ARG A 157 -5.04 14.73 -5.77
CA ARG A 157 -5.50 16.08 -6.20
C ARG A 157 -6.06 16.09 -7.61
N ALA A 158 -5.63 15.16 -8.46
CA ALA A 158 -6.12 15.02 -9.83
C ALA A 158 -7.42 14.19 -9.92
N VAL A 159 -7.85 13.52 -8.85
CA VAL A 159 -9.10 12.74 -8.85
C VAL A 159 -10.30 13.68 -8.89
N ARG A 160 -11.14 13.54 -9.91
CA ARG A 160 -12.35 14.38 -10.06
C ARG A 160 -13.35 14.09 -8.93
N GLY A 161 -13.91 15.16 -8.37
CA GLY A 161 -14.90 15.10 -7.29
C GLY A 161 -14.33 14.85 -5.90
N LEU A 162 -13.03 14.55 -5.75
CA LEU A 162 -12.40 14.29 -4.47
C LEU A 162 -12.06 15.61 -3.76
N GLU A 163 -12.48 15.74 -2.50
CA GLU A 163 -12.05 16.80 -1.58
C GLU A 163 -10.93 16.25 -0.68
N LEU A 164 -9.68 16.65 -0.94
CA LEU A 164 -8.54 16.21 -0.16
C LEU A 164 -8.36 17.10 1.08
N VAL A 165 -8.40 16.46 2.27
CA VAL A 165 -8.23 17.15 3.56
C VAL A 165 -6.92 16.73 4.20
N GLU A 166 -6.16 17.70 4.69
CA GLU A 166 -4.91 17.45 5.37
C GLU A 166 -5.12 16.63 6.67
N LEU A 167 -4.28 15.61 6.88
CA LEU A 167 -4.30 14.79 8.09
C LEU A 167 -3.38 15.41 9.16
N PRO A 168 -3.90 15.88 10.28
CA PRO A 168 -3.05 16.29 11.41
C PRO A 168 -2.17 15.11 11.87
N GLY A 169 -0.89 15.37 12.16
CA GLY A 169 0.05 14.32 12.54
C GLY A 169 0.19 13.22 11.47
N ALA A 170 0.15 13.58 10.20
CA ALA A 170 0.24 12.64 9.07
C ALA A 170 1.43 11.69 9.18
N GLU A 171 2.60 12.21 9.61
CA GLU A 171 3.85 11.46 9.72
C GLU A 171 3.91 10.48 10.90
N GLN A 172 2.95 10.54 11.82
CA GLN A 172 2.88 9.60 12.95
C GLN A 172 2.51 8.21 12.44
N CYS A 173 3.15 7.18 13.02
CA CYS A 173 2.84 5.79 12.68
C CYS A 173 1.43 5.42 13.16
N CYS A 174 0.75 4.53 12.42
CA CYS A 174 -0.56 3.99 12.83
C CYS A 174 -0.47 2.94 13.95
N GLY A 175 0.74 2.45 14.27
CA GLY A 175 0.95 1.44 15.31
C GLY A 175 0.90 -0.03 14.84
N PHE A 176 0.61 -0.33 13.57
CA PHE A 176 0.51 -1.71 13.11
C PHE A 176 1.82 -2.50 13.24
N GLY A 177 2.86 -2.12 12.50
CA GLY A 177 4.19 -2.74 12.59
C GLY A 177 4.25 -4.26 12.40
N GLY A 178 3.25 -4.90 11.78
CA GLY A 178 3.17 -6.35 11.61
C GLY A 178 2.99 -7.05 12.95
N THR A 179 3.94 -7.92 13.33
CA THR A 179 3.91 -8.63 14.64
C THR A 179 4.05 -7.69 15.84
N PHE A 180 4.48 -6.44 15.63
CA PHE A 180 4.55 -5.43 16.69
C PHE A 180 3.17 -5.19 17.32
N ALA A 181 2.12 -5.12 16.52
CA ALA A 181 0.76 -4.90 17.00
C ALA A 181 0.27 -6.00 17.95
N VAL A 182 0.82 -7.21 17.84
CA VAL A 182 0.50 -8.34 18.72
C VAL A 182 1.44 -8.40 19.92
N LYS A 183 2.75 -8.24 19.69
CA LYS A 183 3.78 -8.38 20.72
C LYS A 183 3.85 -7.18 21.67
N ASN A 184 3.42 -5.99 21.22
CA ASN A 184 3.42 -4.72 21.94
C ASN A 184 2.04 -4.07 21.87
N ALA A 185 1.00 -4.83 22.20
CA ALA A 185 -0.39 -4.45 21.97
C ALA A 185 -0.79 -3.12 22.61
N ASP A 186 -0.34 -2.85 23.85
CA ASP A 186 -0.66 -1.59 24.55
C ASP A 186 -0.08 -0.38 23.84
N THR A 187 1.19 -0.45 23.43
CA THR A 187 1.85 0.64 22.68
C THR A 187 1.21 0.82 21.30
N SER A 188 0.94 -0.29 20.60
CA SER A 188 0.27 -0.27 19.29
C SER A 188 -1.11 0.36 19.39
N THR A 189 -1.88 0.03 20.43
CA THR A 189 -3.21 0.60 20.67
C THR A 189 -3.15 2.08 21.00
N ALA A 190 -2.18 2.54 21.80
CA ALA A 190 -1.99 3.96 22.08
C ALA A 190 -1.70 4.75 20.78
N MET A 191 -0.77 4.26 19.95
CA MET A 191 -0.45 4.87 18.65
C MET A 191 -1.68 4.90 17.71
N LEU A 192 -2.47 3.82 17.71
CA LEU A 192 -3.70 3.74 16.92
C LEU A 192 -4.74 4.77 17.41
N THR A 193 -4.87 4.93 18.72
CA THR A 193 -5.81 5.89 19.33
C THR A 193 -5.50 7.32 18.88
N ASP A 194 -4.22 7.71 18.93
CA ASP A 194 -3.79 9.04 18.46
C ASP A 194 -4.05 9.22 16.96
N LYS A 195 -3.75 8.19 16.14
CA LYS A 195 -4.00 8.23 14.71
C LYS A 195 -5.49 8.33 14.39
N MET A 196 -6.34 7.59 15.08
CA MET A 196 -7.81 7.68 14.91
C MET A 196 -8.34 9.06 15.29
N ALA A 197 -7.85 9.64 16.40
CA ALA A 197 -8.24 11.00 16.80
C ALA A 197 -7.91 12.02 15.70
N ASN A 198 -6.70 11.92 15.11
CA ASN A 198 -6.29 12.77 13.99
C ASN A 198 -7.18 12.57 12.75
N VAL A 199 -7.50 11.31 12.39
CA VAL A 199 -8.40 11.02 11.26
C VAL A 199 -9.79 11.59 11.51
N LEU A 200 -10.35 11.39 12.69
CA LEU A 200 -11.70 11.89 13.03
C LEU A 200 -11.78 13.41 13.06
N SER A 201 -10.72 14.10 13.47
CA SER A 201 -10.67 15.57 13.49
C SER A 201 -10.76 16.19 12.09
N THR A 202 -10.45 15.43 11.03
CA THR A 202 -10.59 15.90 9.64
C THR A 202 -12.03 15.93 9.14
N HIS A 203 -12.95 15.25 9.81
CA HIS A 203 -14.31 14.99 9.32
C HIS A 203 -14.35 14.36 7.91
N ALA A 204 -13.31 13.62 7.53
CA ALA A 204 -13.26 12.93 6.26
C ALA A 204 -14.16 11.69 6.27
N GLU A 205 -14.83 11.43 5.15
CA GLU A 205 -15.62 10.22 4.94
C GLU A 205 -14.73 8.99 4.76
N VAL A 206 -13.53 9.23 4.22
CA VAL A 206 -12.57 8.19 3.85
C VAL A 206 -11.16 8.54 4.32
N CYS A 207 -10.51 7.59 5.00
CA CYS A 207 -9.06 7.61 5.22
C CYS A 207 -8.40 6.67 4.21
N THR A 208 -7.47 7.19 3.40
CA THR A 208 -6.74 6.40 2.40
C THR A 208 -5.26 6.30 2.71
N ALA A 209 -4.62 5.26 2.20
CA ALA A 209 -3.18 5.02 2.30
C ALA A 209 -2.72 4.08 1.18
N GLY A 210 -1.40 4.02 0.96
CA GLY A 210 -0.74 3.10 0.03
C GLY A 210 -0.37 1.73 0.63
N ASP A 211 -0.81 1.41 1.85
CA ASP A 211 -0.58 0.13 2.53
C ASP A 211 -1.86 -0.42 3.15
N ALA A 212 -2.32 -1.58 2.67
CA ALA A 212 -3.48 -2.29 3.19
C ALA A 212 -3.35 -2.62 4.69
N SER A 213 -2.13 -2.88 5.16
CA SER A 213 -1.83 -3.18 6.55
C SER A 213 -2.16 -2.02 7.51
N CYS A 214 -1.80 -0.79 7.13
CA CYS A 214 -2.15 0.41 7.90
C CYS A 214 -3.66 0.65 7.89
N LEU A 215 -4.29 0.50 6.72
CA LEU A 215 -5.74 0.68 6.57
C LEU A 215 -6.54 -0.35 7.36
N MET A 216 -6.10 -1.60 7.38
CA MET A 216 -6.71 -2.65 8.20
C MET A 216 -6.67 -2.29 9.70
N HIS A 217 -5.54 -1.80 10.18
CA HIS A 217 -5.37 -1.42 11.58
C HIS A 217 -6.21 -0.20 11.96
N ILE A 218 -6.12 0.88 11.18
CA ILE A 218 -6.91 2.12 11.37
C ILE A 218 -8.40 1.82 11.22
N GLY A 219 -8.80 1.12 10.17
CA GLY A 219 -10.20 0.78 9.88
C GLY A 219 -10.81 -0.12 10.93
N GLY A 220 -10.04 -1.09 11.47
CA GLY A 220 -10.47 -1.91 12.59
C GLY A 220 -10.79 -1.09 13.84
N GLY A 221 -9.94 -0.11 14.17
CA GLY A 221 -10.16 0.81 15.28
C GLY A 221 -11.37 1.72 15.06
N LEU A 222 -11.48 2.37 13.90
CA LEU A 222 -12.61 3.24 13.53
C LEU A 222 -13.95 2.49 13.53
N SER A 223 -13.95 1.23 13.05
CA SER A 223 -15.14 0.37 13.04
C SER A 223 -15.61 0.05 14.48
N ARG A 224 -14.69 -0.23 15.40
CA ARG A 224 -15.03 -0.46 16.82
C ARG A 224 -15.66 0.77 17.47
N LEU A 225 -15.24 1.96 17.07
CA LEU A 225 -15.82 3.23 17.54
C LEU A 225 -17.12 3.59 16.81
N ARG A 226 -17.53 2.82 15.79
CA ARG A 226 -18.67 3.15 14.91
C ARG A 226 -18.57 4.59 14.35
N ALA A 227 -17.35 4.98 13.98
CA ALA A 227 -17.00 6.37 13.65
C ALA A 227 -17.56 6.86 12.30
N GLY A 228 -18.09 5.98 11.46
CA GLY A 228 -18.62 6.32 10.12
C GLY A 228 -17.54 6.53 9.04
N THR A 229 -16.30 6.87 9.41
CA THR A 229 -15.19 7.01 8.47
C THR A 229 -14.74 5.63 7.97
N ARG A 230 -14.69 5.46 6.66
CA ARG A 230 -14.23 4.22 5.99
C ARG A 230 -12.73 4.28 5.71
N THR A 231 -12.10 3.12 5.54
CA THR A 231 -10.75 3.02 4.98
C THR A 231 -10.83 2.45 3.58
N VAL A 232 -10.18 3.11 2.60
CA VAL A 232 -10.13 2.70 1.19
C VAL A 232 -8.70 2.84 0.71
N HIS A 233 -8.19 1.82 0.00
CA HIS A 233 -6.82 1.86 -0.48
C HIS A 233 -6.65 2.85 -1.62
N LEU A 234 -5.48 3.51 -1.70
CA LEU A 234 -5.15 4.47 -2.76
C LEU A 234 -5.41 3.90 -4.16
N ALA A 235 -5.03 2.64 -4.41
CA ALA A 235 -5.26 1.98 -5.69
C ALA A 235 -6.74 1.87 -6.06
N GLU A 236 -7.63 1.69 -5.08
CA GLU A 236 -9.07 1.60 -5.31
C GLU A 236 -9.66 2.96 -5.70
N ILE A 237 -9.19 4.04 -5.05
CA ILE A 237 -9.57 5.42 -5.40
C ILE A 237 -9.09 5.74 -6.83
N LEU A 238 -7.83 5.46 -7.14
CA LEU A 238 -7.25 5.74 -8.45
C LEU A 238 -7.83 4.87 -9.58
N ALA A 239 -8.34 3.69 -9.26
CA ALA A 239 -9.00 2.80 -10.22
C ALA A 239 -10.47 3.15 -10.45
N SER A 240 -11.11 3.93 -9.55
CA SER A 240 -12.53 4.29 -9.66
C SER A 240 -12.80 5.16 -10.90
N THR A 241 -13.98 4.98 -11.49
CA THR A 241 -14.46 5.76 -12.64
C THR A 241 -15.90 6.20 -12.40
N GLU A 242 -16.35 7.21 -13.13
CA GLU A 242 -17.72 7.72 -13.00
C GLU A 242 -18.78 6.67 -13.33
N ASP A 243 -18.50 5.82 -14.32
CA ASP A 243 -19.41 4.74 -14.73
C ASP A 243 -19.46 3.58 -13.71
N ALA A 244 -18.41 3.40 -12.91
CA ALA A 244 -18.33 2.36 -11.89
C ALA A 244 -18.98 2.75 -10.56
N VAL A 245 -19.31 4.03 -10.36
CA VAL A 245 -20.05 4.52 -9.19
C VAL A 245 -21.52 4.25 -9.40
N THR A 246 -22.00 3.10 -8.93
CA THR A 246 -23.42 2.76 -8.97
C THR A 246 -24.26 3.74 -8.16
N PRO A 247 -25.57 3.96 -8.51
CA PRO A 247 -26.45 4.91 -7.80
C PRO A 247 -26.52 4.74 -6.28
N ASP A 248 -26.30 3.53 -5.78
CA ASP A 248 -26.35 3.18 -4.36
C ASP A 248 -25.15 3.71 -3.56
N GLN A 249 -24.03 4.00 -4.21
CA GLN A 249 -22.84 4.62 -3.58
C GLN A 249 -22.90 6.16 -3.59
N ARG A 250 -23.83 6.75 -4.33
CA ARG A 250 -23.99 8.22 -4.46
C ARG A 250 -24.76 8.85 -3.31
N THR A 251 -25.52 8.06 -2.56
CA THR A 251 -26.37 8.57 -1.47
C THR A 251 -26.48 7.55 -0.34
N THR A 252 -25.56 7.55 0.58
CA THR A 252 -25.89 7.13 1.94
C THR A 252 -26.08 8.40 2.75
N PRO A 253 -27.33 8.81 3.06
CA PRO A 253 -27.53 9.94 3.95
C PRO A 253 -26.92 9.59 5.30
N ALA A 254 -26.22 10.55 5.89
CA ALA A 254 -25.82 10.46 7.28
C ALA A 254 -27.05 10.07 8.10
N VAL A 255 -27.01 8.90 8.73
CA VAL A 255 -28.02 8.53 9.73
C VAL A 255 -27.87 9.54 10.85
N ARG A 256 -28.78 10.50 10.90
CA ARG A 256 -28.94 11.38 12.06
C ARG A 256 -29.44 10.52 13.22
N ALA A 257 -28.60 10.42 14.25
CA ALA A 257 -29.02 9.93 15.55
C ALA A 257 -29.81 11.03 16.27
#